data_84a4c1a4054209a907227816f00cb349
#
_entry.id   84a4c1a4054209a907227816f00cb349
#
_cell.length_a   1.000
_cell.length_b   1.000
_cell.length_c   1.000
_cell.angle_alpha   90.00
_cell.angle_beta   90.00
_cell.angle_gamma   90.00
#
_symmetry.space_group_name_H-M   'P 1'
#
loop_
_entity.id
_entity.type
_entity.pdbx_description
1 polymer ?
#
loop_
_entity_poly.entity_id
_entity_poly.type
_entity_poly.pdbx_seq_one_letter_code
_entity_poly.pdbx_strand_id
1 'polypeptide(L)'
;MHNTVRGYVDEPHVDVPLKHAGKLDVGAAVGHNGEVQVTRFTQLAQDYTSTSPLQSGEVAEDLAYYLYASEQVPSTISLGVLVDPDYHTVVAGGFIVQALPDATDAALAQVEKNINELGPVTEYLKAHPDGKGLMERVLDGLTVNEVYNKPVNFQCRCGRDRFAGVLITLREDDKKAILEDETTELVCHYCNEKYHFSREELQDMFEPKGPVQ
;
A
#
# COMPACT_ATOMS: atom_id res chain seq x y z
N MET A 1 -19.54 -0.11 -0.70
CA MET A 1 -18.21 0.20 -1.21
C MET A 1 -17.36 -1.05 -1.04
N HIS A 2 -16.69 -1.52 -2.10
CA HIS A 2 -15.74 -2.62 -1.98
C HIS A 2 -14.42 -2.06 -1.43
N ASN A 3 -13.95 -2.62 -0.30
CA ASN A 3 -12.64 -2.25 0.24
C ASN A 3 -11.58 -2.95 -0.61
N THR A 4 -10.90 -2.20 -1.46
CA THR A 4 -9.86 -2.72 -2.32
C THR A 4 -8.54 -2.02 -2.03
N VAL A 5 -7.45 -2.78 -2.05
CA VAL A 5 -6.08 -2.28 -1.97
C VAL A 5 -5.31 -2.69 -3.21
N ARG A 6 -4.29 -1.91 -3.54
CA ARG A 6 -3.31 -2.23 -4.57
C ARG A 6 -1.97 -1.64 -4.20
N GLY A 7 -0.91 -2.20 -4.70
CA GLY A 7 0.45 -1.72 -4.47
C GLY A 7 1.40 -2.27 -5.53
N TYR A 8 2.56 -1.65 -5.66
CA TYR A 8 3.67 -2.12 -6.46
C TYR A 8 4.99 -1.68 -5.83
N VAL A 9 6.06 -2.28 -6.27
CA VAL A 9 7.44 -1.87 -6.01
C VAL A 9 8.16 -1.72 -7.34
N ASP A 10 9.11 -0.78 -7.43
CA ASP A 10 9.83 -0.53 -8.68
C ASP A 10 10.80 -1.68 -9.01
N GLU A 11 11.46 -2.26 -7.98
CA GLU A 11 12.35 -3.39 -8.13
C GLU A 11 11.85 -4.60 -7.32
N PRO A 12 11.01 -5.46 -7.92
CA PRO A 12 10.41 -6.60 -7.22
C PRO A 12 11.41 -7.75 -6.96
N HIS A 13 12.58 -7.73 -7.60
CA HIS A 13 13.62 -8.76 -7.47
C HIS A 13 14.75 -8.35 -6.53
N VAL A 14 14.57 -7.28 -5.73
CA VAL A 14 15.54 -6.89 -4.74
C VAL A 14 15.80 -8.04 -3.76
N ASP A 15 17.06 -8.40 -3.60
CA ASP A 15 17.50 -9.40 -2.63
C ASP A 15 18.56 -8.79 -1.72
N VAL A 16 18.29 -8.83 -0.43
CA VAL A 16 19.16 -8.30 0.62
C VAL A 16 19.37 -9.36 1.70
N PRO A 17 20.56 -9.42 2.33
CA PRO A 17 20.79 -10.31 3.46
C PRO A 17 19.78 -10.08 4.58
N LEU A 18 19.44 -11.13 5.31
CA LEU A 18 18.61 -11.01 6.49
C LEU A 18 19.28 -10.10 7.55
N LYS A 19 18.50 -9.25 8.19
CA LYS A 19 18.98 -8.39 9.30
C LYS A 19 19.53 -9.22 10.46
N HIS A 20 18.82 -10.32 10.77
CA HIS A 20 19.23 -11.39 11.67
C HIS A 20 18.37 -12.63 11.39
N ALA A 21 18.67 -13.76 12.04
CA ALA A 21 17.96 -15.01 11.81
C ALA A 21 16.43 -14.83 11.90
N GLY A 22 15.75 -15.09 10.78
CA GLY A 22 14.28 -15.03 10.68
C GLY A 22 13.70 -13.64 10.49
N LYS A 23 14.52 -12.56 10.34
CA LYS A 23 14.02 -11.21 10.08
C LYS A 23 14.54 -10.66 8.75
N LEU A 24 13.62 -10.32 7.86
CA LEU A 24 13.92 -9.58 6.63
C LEU A 24 14.48 -8.19 6.95
N ASP A 25 15.45 -7.72 6.18
CA ASP A 25 15.97 -6.36 6.26
C ASP A 25 15.22 -5.45 5.28
N VAL A 26 13.98 -5.11 5.64
CA VAL A 26 13.12 -4.23 4.83
C VAL A 26 13.76 -2.85 4.69
N GLY A 27 14.39 -2.34 5.75
CA GLY A 27 15.09 -1.07 5.72
C GLY A 27 16.23 -1.02 4.72
N ALA A 28 17.00 -2.13 4.57
CA ALA A 28 18.04 -2.21 3.55
C ALA A 28 17.45 -2.28 2.12
N ALA A 29 16.31 -2.94 1.95
CA ALA A 29 15.63 -3.04 0.65
C ALA A 29 15.00 -1.72 0.21
N VAL A 30 14.35 -1.00 1.12
CA VAL A 30 13.72 0.31 0.86
C VAL A 30 14.75 1.42 0.79
N GLY A 31 15.80 1.33 1.61
CA GLY A 31 16.80 2.38 1.78
C GLY A 31 16.39 3.42 2.83
N HIS A 32 17.33 4.33 3.14
CA HIS A 32 17.14 5.34 4.19
C HIS A 32 16.99 6.76 3.62
N ASN A 33 17.18 6.92 2.32
CA ASN A 33 17.10 8.22 1.64
C ASN A 33 15.81 8.30 0.85
N GLY A 34 14.80 8.93 1.42
CA GLY A 34 13.49 9.07 0.78
C GLY A 34 12.48 9.69 1.74
N GLU A 35 11.24 9.65 1.33
CA GLU A 35 10.13 10.20 2.11
C GLU A 35 8.88 9.31 2.03
N VAL A 36 8.09 9.34 3.08
CA VAL A 36 6.71 8.87 3.07
C VAL A 36 5.85 10.00 2.54
N GLN A 37 5.16 9.77 1.44
CA GLN A 37 4.17 10.69 0.90
C GLN A 37 2.78 10.08 1.00
N VAL A 38 1.85 10.82 1.62
CA VAL A 38 0.45 10.40 1.75
C VAL A 38 -0.44 11.41 1.07
N THR A 39 -1.18 10.95 0.07
CA THR A 39 -2.19 11.76 -0.62
C THR A 39 -3.59 11.28 -0.25
N ARG A 40 -4.39 12.17 0.29
CA ARG A 40 -5.81 11.94 0.59
C ARG A 40 -6.65 12.51 -0.53
N PHE A 41 -7.30 11.61 -1.27
CA PHE A 41 -8.26 12.01 -2.30
C PHE A 41 -9.57 12.40 -1.62
N THR A 42 -9.81 13.69 -1.54
CA THR A 42 -11.07 14.23 -1.02
C THR A 42 -12.05 14.43 -2.17
N GLN A 43 -13.35 14.37 -1.89
CA GLN A 43 -14.37 14.77 -2.87
C GLN A 43 -14.47 16.31 -3.02
N LEU A 44 -13.58 17.03 -2.36
CA LEU A 44 -13.43 18.49 -2.43
C LEU A 44 -12.48 18.85 -3.58
N ALA A 45 -12.43 20.15 -3.92
CA ALA A 45 -11.72 20.65 -5.10
C ALA A 45 -10.20 20.43 -5.14
N GLN A 46 -9.58 20.03 -4.04
CA GLN A 46 -8.13 19.77 -3.97
C GLN A 46 -7.84 18.53 -3.12
N ASP A 47 -6.97 17.68 -3.65
CA ASP A 47 -6.39 16.58 -2.91
C ASP A 47 -5.34 17.12 -1.92
N TYR A 48 -5.27 16.53 -0.75
CA TYR A 48 -4.30 16.91 0.28
C TYR A 48 -3.13 15.92 0.27
N THR A 49 -1.92 16.45 0.11
CA THR A 49 -0.68 15.65 0.17
C THR A 49 0.21 16.19 1.27
N SER A 50 0.72 15.28 2.10
CA SER A 50 1.73 15.57 3.11
C SER A 50 2.87 14.56 3.05
N THR A 51 4.05 14.96 3.52
CA THR A 51 5.27 14.16 3.46
C THR A 51 6.00 14.16 4.80
N SER A 52 6.78 13.10 5.04
CA SER A 52 7.77 13.04 6.10
C SER A 52 9.00 12.27 5.63
N PRO A 53 10.21 12.60 6.11
CA PRO A 53 11.41 11.83 5.75
C PRO A 53 11.34 10.43 6.34
N LEU A 54 11.93 9.46 5.63
CA LEU A 54 12.16 8.11 6.17
C LEU A 54 13.04 8.19 7.42
N GLN A 55 12.75 7.37 8.40
CA GLN A 55 13.53 7.24 9.63
C GLN A 55 14.47 6.04 9.54
N SER A 56 13.96 4.91 9.09
CA SER A 56 14.70 3.66 9.07
C SER A 56 14.52 2.83 7.78
N GLY A 57 13.57 3.19 6.93
CA GLY A 57 13.14 2.37 5.81
C GLY A 57 12.26 1.18 6.23
N GLU A 58 12.04 0.97 7.52
CA GLU A 58 11.08 0.00 8.04
C GLU A 58 9.66 0.62 7.95
N VAL A 59 8.80 0.04 7.13
CA VAL A 59 7.50 0.63 6.78
C VAL A 59 6.64 1.01 7.98
N ALA A 60 6.65 0.19 9.05
CA ALA A 60 5.87 0.45 10.26
C ALA A 60 6.39 1.67 11.03
N GLU A 61 7.71 1.80 11.15
CA GLU A 61 8.36 2.91 11.86
C GLU A 61 8.17 4.22 11.10
N ASP A 62 8.36 4.19 9.79
CA ASP A 62 8.23 5.37 8.94
C ASP A 62 6.79 5.87 8.88
N LEU A 63 5.80 4.97 8.81
CA LEU A 63 4.38 5.33 8.90
C LEU A 63 3.99 5.87 10.28
N ALA A 64 4.52 5.29 11.37
CA ALA A 64 4.26 5.78 12.73
C ALA A 64 4.83 7.20 12.89
N TYR A 65 6.05 7.44 12.38
CA TYR A 65 6.64 8.77 12.37
C TYR A 65 5.83 9.78 11.54
N TYR A 66 5.37 9.36 10.35
CA TYR A 66 4.50 10.19 9.52
C TYR A 66 3.23 10.62 10.27
N LEU A 67 2.53 9.67 10.92
CA LEU A 67 1.32 9.96 11.68
C LEU A 67 1.60 10.92 12.84
N TYR A 68 2.72 10.77 13.50
CA TYR A 68 3.15 11.67 14.57
C TYR A 68 3.50 13.07 14.06
N ALA A 69 4.38 13.16 13.05
CA ALA A 69 4.94 14.42 12.58
C ALA A 69 3.99 15.23 11.70
N SER A 70 3.25 14.56 10.81
CA SER A 70 2.38 15.23 9.82
C SER A 70 0.92 15.30 10.26
N GLU A 71 0.42 14.27 10.94
CA GLU A 71 -0.98 14.20 11.37
C GLU A 71 -1.16 14.59 12.85
N GLN A 72 -0.08 14.68 13.61
CA GLN A 72 -0.06 14.97 15.06
C GLN A 72 -0.87 13.95 15.87
N VAL A 73 -0.93 12.70 15.39
CA VAL A 73 -1.61 11.60 16.06
C VAL A 73 -0.59 10.61 16.59
N PRO A 74 -0.37 10.53 17.93
CA PRO A 74 0.48 9.50 18.51
C PRO A 74 -0.03 8.12 18.13
N SER A 75 0.81 7.34 17.45
CA SER A 75 0.42 6.06 16.87
C SER A 75 1.49 5.01 17.08
N THR A 76 1.06 3.80 17.35
CA THR A 76 1.92 2.61 17.33
C THR A 76 1.48 1.72 16.18
N ILE A 77 2.43 1.31 15.34
CA ILE A 77 2.20 0.45 14.18
C ILE A 77 3.07 -0.80 14.32
N SER A 78 2.48 -1.96 14.17
CA SER A 78 3.19 -3.22 14.04
C SER A 78 2.77 -3.90 12.75
N LEU A 79 3.72 -4.14 11.85
CA LEU A 79 3.51 -4.84 10.60
C LEU A 79 4.44 -6.03 10.54
N GLY A 80 3.99 -7.11 9.92
CA GLY A 80 4.80 -8.29 9.74
C GLY A 80 4.40 -9.10 8.52
N VAL A 81 5.42 -9.62 7.85
CA VAL A 81 5.29 -10.58 6.76
C VAL A 81 6.24 -11.74 7.06
N LEU A 82 5.72 -12.96 6.99
CA LEU A 82 6.51 -14.17 7.05
C LEU A 82 6.57 -14.78 5.66
N VAL A 83 7.78 -14.97 5.16
CA VAL A 83 8.05 -15.55 3.84
C VAL A 83 8.76 -16.90 4.06
N ASP A 84 8.36 -17.92 3.31
CA ASP A 84 9.01 -19.24 3.33
C ASP A 84 10.29 -19.26 2.44
N PRO A 85 11.09 -20.34 2.49
CA PRO A 85 12.29 -20.46 1.65
C PRO A 85 12.00 -20.48 0.14
N ASP A 86 10.77 -20.76 -0.27
CA ASP A 86 10.34 -20.77 -1.67
C ASP A 86 9.76 -19.40 -2.09
N TYR A 87 9.97 -18.36 -1.27
CA TYR A 87 9.52 -16.97 -1.48
C TYR A 87 8.00 -16.78 -1.48
N HIS A 88 7.24 -17.70 -0.90
CA HIS A 88 5.81 -17.50 -0.70
C HIS A 88 5.52 -16.78 0.61
N THR A 89 4.57 -15.86 0.57
CA THR A 89 4.06 -15.22 1.79
C THR A 89 3.20 -16.22 2.58
N VAL A 90 3.69 -16.67 3.72
CA VAL A 90 2.98 -17.58 4.63
C VAL A 90 1.88 -16.83 5.37
N VAL A 91 2.22 -15.66 5.90
CA VAL A 91 1.28 -14.78 6.59
C VAL A 91 1.75 -13.33 6.46
N ALA A 92 0.81 -12.42 6.36
CA ALA A 92 1.05 -10.97 6.39
C ALA A 92 -0.08 -10.30 7.16
N GLY A 93 0.27 -9.33 8.01
CA GLY A 93 -0.72 -8.58 8.76
C GLY A 93 -0.08 -7.65 9.78
N GLY A 94 -0.93 -7.05 10.60
CA GLY A 94 -0.48 -6.12 11.62
C GLY A 94 -1.63 -5.37 12.25
N PHE A 95 -1.27 -4.33 13.01
CA PHE A 95 -2.23 -3.44 13.65
C PHE A 95 -1.71 -2.01 13.69
N ILE A 96 -2.62 -1.08 13.84
CA ILE A 96 -2.38 0.33 14.15
C ILE A 96 -3.19 0.67 15.38
N VAL A 97 -2.55 1.23 16.39
CA VAL A 97 -3.21 1.80 17.56
C VAL A 97 -2.93 3.30 17.58
N GLN A 98 -3.97 4.09 17.72
CA GLN A 98 -3.88 5.55 17.77
C GLN A 98 -4.45 6.05 19.10
N ALA A 99 -3.71 6.92 19.78
CA ALA A 99 -4.21 7.57 20.98
C ALA A 99 -5.25 8.62 20.61
N LEU A 100 -6.42 8.55 21.25
CA LEU A 100 -7.41 9.60 21.18
C LEU A 100 -7.03 10.75 22.12
N PRO A 101 -7.50 11.99 21.89
CA PRO A 101 -7.14 13.16 22.71
C PRO A 101 -7.49 13.02 24.21
N ASP A 102 -8.43 12.17 24.54
CA ASP A 102 -8.91 11.87 25.89
C ASP A 102 -8.36 10.55 26.46
N ALA A 103 -7.41 9.93 25.78
CA ALA A 103 -6.77 8.71 26.25
C ALA A 103 -6.01 8.98 27.55
N THR A 104 -6.23 8.14 28.56
CA THR A 104 -5.54 8.26 29.84
C THR A 104 -4.15 7.64 29.79
N ASP A 105 -3.21 8.17 30.58
CA ASP A 105 -1.86 7.61 30.70
C ASP A 105 -1.89 6.12 31.12
N ALA A 106 -2.85 5.74 31.96
CA ALA A 106 -3.02 4.36 32.39
C ALA A 106 -3.43 3.44 31.21
N ALA A 107 -4.31 3.90 30.32
CA ALA A 107 -4.70 3.15 29.13
C ALA A 107 -3.54 3.02 28.15
N LEU A 108 -2.78 4.09 27.92
CA LEU A 108 -1.59 4.07 27.08
C LEU A 108 -0.52 3.11 27.63
N ALA A 109 -0.22 3.17 28.91
CA ALA A 109 0.72 2.26 29.56
C ALA A 109 0.27 0.78 29.48
N GLN A 110 -1.04 0.53 29.59
CA GLN A 110 -1.57 -0.82 29.44
C GLN A 110 -1.39 -1.35 28.01
N VAL A 111 -1.69 -0.54 27.00
CA VAL A 111 -1.48 -0.91 25.59
C VAL A 111 -0.01 -1.15 25.29
N GLU A 112 0.88 -0.29 25.74
CA GLU A 112 2.32 -0.45 25.58
C GLU A 112 2.82 -1.77 26.20
N LYS A 113 2.38 -2.08 27.41
CA LYS A 113 2.68 -3.35 28.05
C LYS A 113 2.20 -4.54 27.22
N ASN A 114 0.95 -4.51 26.74
CA ASN A 114 0.36 -5.59 25.95
C ASN A 114 1.13 -5.82 24.63
N ILE A 115 1.53 -4.74 23.96
CA ILE A 115 2.31 -4.82 22.72
C ILE A 115 3.70 -5.41 22.98
N ASN A 116 4.36 -5.03 24.07
CA ASN A 116 5.66 -5.58 24.45
C ASN A 116 5.56 -7.09 24.78
N GLU A 117 4.49 -7.50 25.45
CA GLU A 117 4.22 -8.91 25.76
C GLU A 117 3.80 -9.74 24.54
N LEU A 118 3.16 -9.11 23.53
CA LEU A 118 2.80 -9.77 22.29
C LEU A 118 4.05 -10.19 21.49
N GLY A 119 5.09 -9.36 21.51
CA GLY A 119 6.28 -9.56 20.70
C GLY A 119 6.03 -9.39 19.19
N PRO A 120 6.78 -10.09 18.33
CA PRO A 120 6.60 -9.99 16.88
C PRO A 120 5.21 -10.44 16.44
N VAL A 121 4.49 -9.55 15.74
CA VAL A 121 3.12 -9.83 15.27
C VAL A 121 3.04 -11.04 14.33
N THR A 122 4.13 -11.35 13.62
CA THR A 122 4.22 -12.54 12.75
C THR A 122 4.09 -13.85 13.51
N GLU A 123 4.63 -13.94 14.72
CA GLU A 123 4.49 -15.16 15.55
C GLU A 123 3.04 -15.37 15.97
N TYR A 124 2.34 -14.29 16.32
CA TYR A 124 0.91 -14.36 16.62
C TYR A 124 0.11 -14.79 15.38
N LEU A 125 0.33 -14.14 14.24
CA LEU A 125 -0.39 -14.38 12.99
C LEU A 125 -0.09 -15.77 12.41
N LYS A 126 1.09 -16.34 12.66
CA LYS A 126 1.41 -17.71 12.27
C LYS A 126 0.50 -18.73 12.97
N ALA A 127 0.17 -18.47 14.24
CA ALA A 127 -0.76 -19.30 15.01
C ALA A 127 -2.24 -18.98 14.70
N HIS A 128 -2.53 -17.73 14.28
CA HIS A 128 -3.87 -17.21 14.03
C HIS A 128 -3.90 -16.46 12.69
N PRO A 129 -3.87 -17.16 11.52
CA PRO A 129 -3.73 -16.51 10.22
C PRO A 129 -4.89 -15.59 9.84
N ASP A 130 -6.05 -15.75 10.46
CA ASP A 130 -7.23 -14.88 10.29
C ASP A 130 -7.16 -13.61 11.16
N GLY A 131 -6.10 -13.45 11.95
CA GLY A 131 -5.91 -12.31 12.86
C GLY A 131 -6.89 -12.28 14.03
N LYS A 132 -7.69 -13.35 14.20
CA LYS A 132 -8.70 -13.41 15.25
C LYS A 132 -8.06 -13.28 16.63
N GLY A 133 -8.64 -12.42 17.47
CA GLY A 133 -8.17 -12.17 18.83
C GLY A 133 -6.94 -11.25 18.92
N LEU A 134 -6.39 -10.78 17.81
CA LEU A 134 -5.26 -9.85 17.85
C LEU A 134 -5.63 -8.51 18.52
N MET A 135 -6.81 -7.98 18.20
CA MET A 135 -7.31 -6.74 18.78
C MET A 135 -7.54 -6.91 20.30
N GLU A 136 -8.16 -8.01 20.71
CA GLU A 136 -8.38 -8.33 22.13
C GLU A 136 -7.06 -8.49 22.88
N ARG A 137 -6.04 -9.07 22.22
CA ARG A 137 -4.72 -9.23 22.83
C ARG A 137 -3.98 -7.91 23.00
N VAL A 138 -4.03 -7.04 21.99
CA VAL A 138 -3.38 -5.70 22.03
C VAL A 138 -4.10 -4.78 23.01
N LEU A 139 -5.41 -4.89 23.15
CA LEU A 139 -6.23 -4.04 24.01
C LEU A 139 -6.67 -4.75 25.33
N ASP A 140 -5.96 -5.81 25.72
CA ASP A 140 -6.29 -6.54 26.96
C ASP A 140 -6.31 -5.61 28.18
N GLY A 141 -7.32 -5.75 29.03
CA GLY A 141 -7.57 -4.86 30.17
C GLY A 141 -8.32 -3.57 29.82
N LEU A 142 -8.64 -3.32 28.54
CA LEU A 142 -9.47 -2.20 28.11
C LEU A 142 -10.84 -2.70 27.59
N THR A 143 -11.82 -1.81 27.57
CA THR A 143 -13.11 -2.12 26.96
C THR A 143 -12.99 -1.99 25.45
N VAL A 144 -13.19 -3.11 24.75
CA VAL A 144 -13.13 -3.18 23.29
C VAL A 144 -14.54 -3.16 22.71
N ASN A 145 -14.81 -2.21 21.83
CA ASN A 145 -16.05 -2.14 21.06
C ASN A 145 -15.70 -2.28 19.58
N GLU A 146 -15.99 -3.44 18.98
CA GLU A 146 -15.86 -3.62 17.54
C GLU A 146 -16.90 -2.75 16.83
N VAL A 147 -16.42 -1.84 16.00
CA VAL A 147 -17.30 -0.96 15.23
C VAL A 147 -17.74 -1.62 13.93
N TYR A 148 -16.82 -2.24 13.22
CA TYR A 148 -17.12 -3.02 12.02
C TYR A 148 -15.94 -3.91 11.58
N ASN A 149 -16.27 -5.01 10.92
CA ASN A 149 -15.34 -5.89 10.22
C ASN A 149 -15.66 -5.85 8.72
N LYS A 150 -14.64 -5.64 7.87
CA LYS A 150 -14.81 -5.55 6.42
C LYS A 150 -13.75 -6.38 5.72
N PRO A 151 -14.14 -7.22 4.76
CA PRO A 151 -13.19 -7.87 3.87
C PRO A 151 -12.45 -6.83 3.03
N VAL A 152 -11.16 -7.04 2.82
CA VAL A 152 -10.31 -6.24 1.94
C VAL A 152 -9.77 -7.15 0.86
N ASN A 153 -9.89 -6.74 -0.40
CA ASN A 153 -9.40 -7.51 -1.53
C ASN A 153 -8.31 -6.74 -2.28
N PHE A 154 -7.28 -7.46 -2.73
CA PHE A 154 -6.35 -6.89 -3.70
C PHE A 154 -7.07 -6.81 -5.05
N GLN A 155 -7.22 -5.60 -5.56
CA GLN A 155 -7.87 -5.39 -6.85
C GLN A 155 -7.28 -4.18 -7.57
N CYS A 156 -6.72 -4.43 -8.74
CA CYS A 156 -6.31 -3.34 -9.61
C CYS A 156 -7.52 -2.67 -10.27
N ARG A 157 -7.42 -1.37 -10.48
CA ARG A 157 -8.42 -0.57 -11.19
C ARG A 157 -7.98 -0.25 -12.62
N CYS A 158 -7.00 -0.98 -13.15
CA CYS A 158 -6.63 -0.85 -14.55
C CYS A 158 -7.73 -1.46 -15.44
N GLY A 159 -7.65 -1.15 -16.70
CA GLY A 159 -8.54 -1.69 -17.74
C GLY A 159 -8.18 -1.09 -19.08
N ARG A 160 -8.54 -1.79 -20.16
CA ARG A 160 -8.23 -1.39 -21.54
C ARG A 160 -8.75 0.03 -21.84
N ASP A 161 -10.00 0.32 -21.45
CA ASP A 161 -10.64 1.62 -21.68
C ASP A 161 -9.91 2.76 -20.95
N ARG A 162 -9.39 2.48 -19.75
CA ARG A 162 -8.61 3.47 -19.01
C ARG A 162 -7.28 3.77 -19.68
N PHE A 163 -6.59 2.75 -20.19
CA PHE A 163 -5.36 2.96 -20.97
C PHE A 163 -5.64 3.66 -22.29
N ALA A 164 -6.72 3.30 -22.99
CA ALA A 164 -7.17 4.01 -24.18
C ALA A 164 -7.39 5.51 -23.89
N GLY A 165 -8.06 5.84 -22.76
CA GLY A 165 -8.25 7.22 -22.32
C GLY A 165 -6.94 7.97 -22.10
N VAL A 166 -5.91 7.31 -21.53
CA VAL A 166 -4.57 7.92 -21.35
C VAL A 166 -3.89 8.14 -22.71
N LEU A 167 -3.94 7.16 -23.61
CA LEU A 167 -3.33 7.27 -24.95
C LEU A 167 -3.89 8.46 -25.76
N ILE A 168 -5.19 8.71 -25.66
CA ILE A 168 -5.83 9.86 -26.33
C ILE A 168 -5.26 11.20 -25.84
N THR A 169 -4.83 11.28 -24.58
CA THR A 169 -4.31 12.53 -23.97
C THR A 169 -2.82 12.77 -24.23
N LEU A 170 -2.14 11.86 -24.91
CA LEU A 170 -0.72 12.03 -25.25
C LEU A 170 -0.52 13.21 -26.21
N ARG A 171 0.70 13.76 -26.21
CA ARG A 171 1.10 14.78 -27.17
C ARG A 171 1.15 14.21 -28.58
N GLU A 172 0.96 15.04 -29.58
CA GLU A 172 0.91 14.59 -30.97
C GLU A 172 2.20 13.89 -31.45
N ASP A 173 3.36 14.29 -30.93
CA ASP A 173 4.64 13.65 -31.27
C ASP A 173 4.75 12.24 -30.67
N ASP A 174 4.26 12.06 -29.42
CA ASP A 174 4.22 10.76 -28.75
C ASP A 174 3.22 9.83 -29.45
N LYS A 175 2.06 10.33 -29.89
CA LYS A 175 1.08 9.58 -30.68
C LYS A 175 1.67 9.09 -32.01
N LYS A 176 2.42 9.94 -32.72
CA LYS A 176 3.09 9.56 -33.96
C LYS A 176 4.11 8.45 -33.74
N ALA A 177 4.94 8.60 -32.69
CA ALA A 177 5.95 7.60 -32.36
C ALA A 177 5.32 6.21 -32.06
N ILE A 178 4.22 6.19 -31.31
CA ILE A 178 3.50 4.94 -31.00
C ILE A 178 2.91 4.30 -32.28
N LEU A 179 2.50 5.08 -33.26
CA LEU A 179 1.97 4.59 -34.55
C LEU A 179 3.04 4.00 -35.49
N GLU A 180 4.34 4.14 -35.18
CA GLU A 180 5.40 3.50 -35.96
C GLU A 180 5.40 1.96 -35.76
N ASP A 181 4.97 1.49 -34.60
CA ASP A 181 4.86 0.07 -34.29
C ASP A 181 3.52 -0.52 -34.79
N GLU A 182 3.54 -1.81 -35.16
CA GLU A 182 2.30 -2.53 -35.56
C GLU A 182 1.37 -2.75 -34.37
N THR A 183 1.95 -2.92 -33.18
CA THR A 183 1.22 -3.16 -31.92
C THR A 183 1.93 -2.48 -30.78
N THR A 184 1.19 -1.75 -29.96
CA THR A 184 1.68 -1.12 -28.73
C THR A 184 1.24 -1.93 -27.53
N GLU A 185 2.20 -2.39 -26.72
CA GLU A 185 1.93 -3.04 -25.44
C GLU A 185 2.03 -2.04 -24.29
N LEU A 186 1.00 -1.98 -23.46
CA LEU A 186 1.00 -1.24 -22.19
C LEU A 186 0.89 -2.21 -21.03
N VAL A 187 1.75 -2.07 -20.06
CA VAL A 187 1.78 -2.93 -18.87
C VAL A 187 1.33 -2.13 -17.64
N CYS A 188 0.42 -2.67 -16.89
CA CYS A 188 -0.01 -2.05 -15.64
C CYS A 188 1.05 -2.22 -14.54
N HIS A 189 1.61 -1.13 -14.01
CA HIS A 189 2.60 -1.19 -12.94
C HIS A 189 2.11 -1.84 -11.63
N TYR A 190 0.79 -1.87 -11.40
CA TYR A 190 0.22 -2.43 -10.16
C TYR A 190 -0.03 -3.94 -10.21
N CYS A 191 -0.40 -4.49 -11.36
CA CYS A 191 -0.78 -5.90 -11.46
C CYS A 191 -0.13 -6.64 -12.64
N ASN A 192 0.74 -5.96 -13.38
CA ASN A 192 1.45 -6.48 -14.56
C ASN A 192 0.53 -7.00 -15.69
N GLU A 193 -0.76 -6.67 -15.64
CA GLU A 193 -1.68 -6.98 -16.76
C GLU A 193 -1.24 -6.23 -18.01
N LYS A 194 -1.24 -6.93 -19.14
CA LYS A 194 -0.80 -6.43 -20.43
C LYS A 194 -1.97 -6.08 -21.33
N TYR A 195 -1.92 -4.92 -21.94
CA TYR A 195 -2.93 -4.40 -22.86
C TYR A 195 -2.27 -4.11 -24.20
N HIS A 196 -2.77 -4.72 -25.24
CA HIS A 196 -2.27 -4.55 -26.60
C HIS A 196 -3.23 -3.71 -27.41
N PHE A 197 -2.69 -2.75 -28.14
CA PHE A 197 -3.44 -1.89 -29.07
C PHE A 197 -2.81 -2.02 -30.46
N SER A 198 -3.59 -2.39 -31.46
CA SER A 198 -3.11 -2.38 -32.84
C SER A 198 -2.97 -0.96 -33.36
N ARG A 199 -2.15 -0.78 -34.38
CA ARG A 199 -2.00 0.51 -35.08
C ARG A 199 -3.34 1.05 -35.57
N GLU A 200 -4.18 0.18 -36.14
CA GLU A 200 -5.51 0.58 -36.65
C GLU A 200 -6.41 1.11 -35.54
N GLU A 201 -6.44 0.42 -34.39
CA GLU A 201 -7.20 0.87 -33.21
C GLU A 201 -6.70 2.22 -32.70
N LEU A 202 -5.38 2.41 -32.67
CA LEU A 202 -4.77 3.68 -32.22
C LEU A 202 -5.08 4.82 -33.19
N GLN A 203 -5.04 4.57 -34.51
CA GLN A 203 -5.42 5.56 -35.52
C GLN A 203 -6.89 5.99 -35.33
N ASP A 204 -7.79 5.00 -35.19
CA ASP A 204 -9.21 5.26 -34.95
C ASP A 204 -9.49 6.06 -33.67
N MET A 205 -8.66 5.85 -32.61
CA MET A 205 -8.77 6.57 -31.34
C MET A 205 -8.21 7.98 -31.41
N PHE A 206 -7.14 8.21 -32.16
CA PHE A 206 -6.48 9.51 -32.26
C PHE A 206 -7.16 10.44 -33.28
N GLU A 207 -7.82 9.88 -34.29
CA GLU A 207 -8.63 10.63 -35.22
C GLU A 207 -10.07 10.73 -34.71
N PRO A 208 -10.54 11.91 -34.25
CA PRO A 208 -11.94 12.04 -33.86
C PRO A 208 -12.82 11.80 -35.09
N LYS A 209 -13.53 10.69 -35.12
CA LYS A 209 -14.60 10.50 -36.10
C LYS A 209 -15.56 11.66 -35.93
N GLY A 210 -15.62 12.53 -36.97
CA GLY A 210 -16.54 13.65 -37.00
C GLY A 210 -17.97 13.22 -36.70
N PRO A 211 -18.84 14.16 -36.24
CA PRO A 211 -20.20 13.82 -35.84
C PRO A 211 -20.86 13.05 -36.97
N VAL A 212 -21.35 11.84 -36.67
CA VAL A 212 -22.22 11.07 -37.54
C VAL A 212 -23.46 11.94 -37.82
N GLN A 213 -23.61 12.38 -39.08
CA GLN A 213 -24.76 13.16 -39.54
C GLN A 213 -26.02 12.30 -39.54
#